data_901322eca277b56b4283c0c92a1c3e57
#
_entry.id   901322eca277b56b4283c0c92a1c3e57
#
_cell.length_a   1.000
_cell.length_b   1.000
_cell.length_c   1.000
_cell.angle_alpha   90.00
_cell.angle_beta   90.00
_cell.angle_gamma   90.00
#
_symmetry.space_group_name_H-M   'P 1'
#
loop_
_entity.id
_entity.type
_entity.pdbx_description
1 polymer ?
#
loop_
_entity_poly.entity_id
_entity_poly.type
_entity_poly.pdbx_seq_one_letter_code
_entity_poly.pdbx_strand_id
1 'polypeptide(L)'
;MGEITQHTQSELENIFANDFNTPYFIELSQLYFDSKDFSRAIKVCEIGLKSHAENLEARYMLAKLYLLNHQVQKSENFLSTSLSQNFISSKILKLFIEVRDS
;
A
#
# COMPACT_ATOMS: atom_id res chain seq x y z
N MET A 1 4.32 15.64 27.44
CA MET A 1 4.40 15.76 26.40
C MET A 1 4.14 14.80 25.68
N GLY A 2 3.56 14.60 25.35
CA GLY A 2 3.12 13.76 24.66
C GLY A 2 3.96 13.51 23.58
N GLU A 3 4.77 12.81 23.65
CA GLU A 3 5.45 12.62 22.65
C GLU A 3 4.88 11.87 21.73
N ILE A 4 4.68 12.26 20.60
CA ILE A 4 4.21 11.55 19.59
C ILE A 4 5.29 10.81 19.14
N THR A 5 5.23 9.59 19.17
CA THR A 5 6.23 8.85 18.76
C THR A 5 6.10 8.54 17.35
N GLN A 6 6.80 9.17 16.50
CA GLN A 6 6.85 8.77 15.13
C GLN A 6 8.08 7.96 14.93
N HIS A 7 7.98 6.85 14.26
CA HIS A 7 9.13 6.03 13.94
C HIS A 7 9.95 6.69 12.84
N THR A 8 11.26 6.59 12.93
CA THR A 8 12.13 6.99 11.82
C THR A 8 12.09 5.91 10.75
N GLN A 9 12.58 6.25 9.57
CA GLN A 9 12.66 5.27 8.49
C GLN A 9 13.49 4.06 8.91
N SER A 10 14.64 4.29 9.54
CA SER A 10 15.48 3.21 10.00
C SER A 10 14.78 2.30 10.99
N GLU A 11 14.01 2.88 11.91
CA GLU A 11 13.26 2.08 12.87
C GLU A 11 12.21 1.22 12.17
N LEU A 12 11.48 1.81 11.23
CA LEU A 12 10.46 1.07 10.50
C LEU A 12 11.09 -0.04 9.64
N GLU A 13 12.23 0.24 9.02
CA GLU A 13 12.92 -0.78 8.24
C GLU A 13 13.36 -1.94 9.13
N ASN A 14 13.85 -1.66 10.33
CA ASN A 14 14.22 -2.70 11.25
C ASN A 14 13.02 -3.51 11.73
N ILE A 15 11.92 -2.84 12.06
CA ILE A 15 10.70 -3.52 12.49
C ILE A 15 10.22 -4.47 11.40
N PHE A 16 10.18 -3.98 10.16
CA PHE A 16 9.69 -4.76 9.04
C PHE A 16 10.64 -5.92 8.72
N ALA A 17 11.95 -5.69 8.77
CA ALA A 17 12.93 -6.74 8.49
C ALA A 17 12.87 -7.87 9.52
N ASN A 18 12.49 -7.55 10.76
CA ASN A 18 12.40 -8.56 11.79
C ASN A 18 11.04 -9.25 11.85
N ASP A 19 10.01 -8.62 11.27
CA ASP A 19 8.67 -9.20 11.31
C ASP A 19 7.88 -8.68 10.11
N PHE A 20 7.82 -9.48 9.04
CA PHE A 20 7.08 -9.10 7.84
C PHE A 20 5.57 -9.06 8.06
N ASN A 21 5.10 -9.55 9.21
CA ASN A 21 3.67 -9.50 9.55
C ASN A 21 3.32 -8.24 10.33
N THR A 22 4.27 -7.36 10.57
CA THR A 22 4.01 -6.17 11.37
C THR A 22 2.96 -5.28 10.72
N PRO A 23 2.03 -4.71 11.48
CA PRO A 23 1.08 -3.75 10.91
C PRO A 23 1.74 -2.43 10.52
N TYR A 24 2.99 -2.19 10.92
CA TYR A 24 3.70 -0.97 10.58
C TYR A 24 4.16 -0.93 9.11
N PHE A 25 3.85 -1.97 8.33
CA PHE A 25 4.21 -1.95 6.91
C PHE A 25 3.60 -0.75 6.18
N ILE A 26 2.42 -0.30 6.61
CA ILE A 26 1.77 0.85 5.98
C ILE A 26 2.59 2.11 6.17
N GLU A 27 3.09 2.33 7.40
CA GLU A 27 3.90 3.50 7.67
C GLU A 27 5.19 3.50 6.88
N LEU A 28 5.84 2.34 6.76
CA LEU A 28 7.08 2.23 5.99
C LEU A 28 6.80 2.46 4.51
N SER A 29 5.72 1.88 3.99
CA SER A 29 5.35 2.07 2.61
C SER A 29 5.05 3.55 2.33
N GLN A 30 4.39 4.22 3.28
CA GLN A 30 4.07 5.65 3.14
C GLN A 30 5.34 6.50 3.09
N LEU A 31 6.35 6.17 3.89
CA LEU A 31 7.60 6.89 3.85
C LEU A 31 8.27 6.76 2.48
N TYR A 32 8.30 5.55 1.94
CA TYR A 32 8.86 5.34 0.61
C TYR A 32 8.03 6.06 -0.46
N PHE A 33 6.71 6.04 -0.30
CA PHE A 33 5.81 6.75 -1.20
C PHE A 33 6.14 8.24 -1.20
N ASP A 34 6.30 8.83 -0.02
CA ASP A 34 6.55 10.25 0.12
C ASP A 34 7.91 10.65 -0.45
N SER A 35 8.88 9.76 -0.42
CA SER A 35 10.19 10.02 -1.02
C SER A 35 10.25 9.59 -2.48
N LYS A 36 9.12 9.18 -3.04
CA LYS A 36 8.99 8.76 -4.44
C LYS A 36 9.79 7.51 -4.77
N ASP A 37 10.08 6.70 -3.77
CA ASP A 37 10.71 5.40 -3.97
C ASP A 37 9.59 4.38 -4.14
N PHE A 38 8.93 4.44 -5.29
CA PHE A 38 7.73 3.64 -5.51
C PHE A 38 8.02 2.14 -5.56
N SER A 39 9.17 1.76 -6.04
CA SER A 39 9.55 0.34 -6.09
C SER A 39 9.58 -0.28 -4.72
N ARG A 40 10.22 0.39 -3.75
CA ARG A 40 10.28 -0.13 -2.38
C ARG A 40 8.92 -0.08 -1.72
N ALA A 41 8.17 1.00 -1.94
CA ALA A 41 6.82 1.11 -1.37
C ALA A 41 5.95 -0.05 -1.84
N ILE A 42 6.02 -0.40 -3.11
CA ILE A 42 5.26 -1.51 -3.68
C ILE A 42 5.63 -2.82 -2.99
N LYS A 43 6.92 -3.10 -2.86
CA LYS A 43 7.35 -4.35 -2.25
C LYS A 43 6.87 -4.49 -0.82
N VAL A 44 6.99 -3.42 -0.04
CA VAL A 44 6.55 -3.43 1.34
C VAL A 44 5.04 -3.66 1.43
N CYS A 45 4.27 -2.99 0.58
CA CYS A 45 2.83 -3.18 0.55
C CYS A 45 2.44 -4.58 0.15
N GLU A 46 3.09 -5.12 -0.87
CA GLU A 46 2.78 -6.48 -1.33
C GLU A 46 3.03 -7.50 -0.23
N ILE A 47 4.14 -7.37 0.47
CA ILE A 47 4.47 -8.29 1.55
C ILE A 47 3.48 -8.11 2.72
N GLY A 48 3.22 -6.86 3.09
CA GLY A 48 2.33 -6.59 4.23
C GLY A 48 0.91 -7.06 3.99
N LEU A 49 0.42 -6.95 2.76
CA LEU A 49 -0.93 -7.39 2.45
C LEU A 49 -1.11 -8.90 2.50
N LYS A 50 -0.03 -9.67 2.48
CA LYS A 50 -0.15 -11.12 2.67
C LYS A 50 -0.68 -11.46 4.05
N SER A 51 -0.30 -10.66 5.07
CA SER A 51 -0.77 -10.90 6.44
C SER A 51 -1.94 -10.00 6.82
N HIS A 52 -2.16 -8.92 6.09
CA HIS A 52 -3.20 -7.95 6.40
C HIS A 52 -4.06 -7.68 5.17
N ALA A 53 -4.57 -8.76 4.58
CA ALA A 53 -5.28 -8.70 3.31
C ALA A 53 -6.51 -7.80 3.33
N GLU A 54 -7.13 -7.67 4.50
CA GLU A 54 -8.35 -6.89 4.63
C GLU A 54 -8.09 -5.39 4.82
N ASN A 55 -6.84 -4.95 4.84
CA ASN A 55 -6.53 -3.55 5.06
C ASN A 55 -6.82 -2.75 3.78
N LEU A 56 -7.95 -2.05 3.79
CA LEU A 56 -8.43 -1.34 2.59
C LEU A 56 -7.55 -0.15 2.23
N GLU A 57 -6.97 0.53 3.24
CA GLU A 57 -6.07 1.64 2.95
C GLU A 57 -4.81 1.16 2.25
N ALA A 58 -4.27 0.02 2.68
CA ALA A 58 -3.08 -0.54 2.05
C ALA A 58 -3.38 -0.99 0.63
N ARG A 59 -4.58 -1.53 0.39
CA ARG A 59 -4.97 -1.93 -0.97
C ARG A 59 -5.09 -0.72 -1.88
N TYR A 60 -5.69 0.34 -1.37
CA TYR A 60 -5.79 1.58 -2.13
C TYR A 60 -4.40 2.12 -2.45
N MET A 61 -3.52 2.15 -1.44
CA MET A 61 -2.16 2.64 -1.61
C MET A 61 -1.40 1.83 -2.65
N LEU A 62 -1.52 0.51 -2.61
CA LEU A 62 -0.81 -0.34 -3.56
C LEU A 62 -1.28 -0.08 -4.99
N ALA A 63 -2.58 0.07 -5.19
CA ALA A 63 -3.10 0.36 -6.51
C ALA A 63 -2.58 1.71 -7.04
N LYS A 64 -2.50 2.72 -6.16
CA LYS A 64 -1.95 4.02 -6.53
C LYS A 64 -0.47 3.91 -6.84
N LEU A 65 0.27 3.12 -6.07
CA LEU A 65 1.68 2.91 -6.29
C LEU A 65 1.94 2.27 -7.65
N TYR A 66 1.13 1.30 -8.04
CA TYR A 66 1.28 0.70 -9.37
C TYR A 66 1.09 1.76 -10.45
N LEU A 67 0.09 2.64 -10.30
CA LEU A 67 -0.14 3.69 -11.28
C LEU A 67 1.05 4.64 -11.36
N LEU A 68 1.56 5.07 -10.20
CA LEU A 68 2.67 6.00 -10.17
C LEU A 68 3.96 5.38 -10.69
N ASN A 69 4.05 4.06 -10.63
CA ASN A 69 5.20 3.33 -11.14
C ASN A 69 4.97 2.87 -12.60
N HIS A 70 3.99 3.47 -13.29
CA HIS A 70 3.69 3.21 -14.70
C HIS A 70 3.22 1.77 -14.96
N GLN A 71 2.58 1.14 -13.99
CA GLN A 71 2.07 -0.22 -14.12
C GLN A 71 0.55 -0.19 -14.10
N VAL A 72 -0.04 0.47 -15.08
CA VAL A 72 -1.49 0.72 -15.14
C VAL A 72 -2.28 -0.58 -15.15
N GLN A 73 -1.85 -1.56 -15.96
CA GLN A 73 -2.59 -2.81 -16.06
C GLN A 73 -2.55 -3.59 -14.75
N LYS A 74 -1.41 -3.52 -14.06
CA LYS A 74 -1.27 -4.19 -12.78
C LYS A 74 -2.19 -3.55 -11.74
N SER A 75 -2.33 -2.22 -11.78
CA SER A 75 -3.24 -1.51 -10.91
C SER A 75 -4.67 -1.93 -11.16
N GLU A 76 -5.09 -1.95 -12.42
CA GLU A 76 -6.46 -2.34 -12.78
C GLU A 76 -6.76 -3.77 -12.33
N ASN A 77 -5.84 -4.69 -12.56
CA ASN A 77 -6.04 -6.08 -12.18
C ASN A 77 -6.14 -6.23 -10.67
N PHE A 78 -5.30 -5.50 -9.93
CA PHE A 78 -5.32 -5.58 -8.48
C PHE A 78 -6.64 -5.02 -7.92
N LEU A 79 -7.11 -3.90 -8.48
CA LEU A 79 -8.38 -3.32 -8.04
C LEU A 79 -9.54 -4.25 -8.35
N SER A 80 -9.57 -4.81 -9.55
CA SER A 80 -10.62 -5.74 -9.95
C SER A 80 -10.66 -6.95 -9.02
N THR A 81 -9.49 -7.51 -8.71
CA THR A 81 -9.40 -8.66 -7.81
C THR A 81 -9.84 -8.28 -6.40
N SER A 82 -9.44 -7.11 -5.92
CA SER A 82 -9.85 -6.64 -4.59
C SER A 82 -11.37 -6.56 -4.50
N LEU A 83 -12.00 -5.99 -5.52
CA LEU A 83 -13.46 -5.86 -5.52
C LEU A 83 -14.15 -7.21 -5.58
N SER A 84 -13.63 -8.14 -6.36
CA SER A 84 -14.24 -9.46 -6.47
C SER A 84 -14.09 -10.27 -5.17
N GLN A 85 -13.12 -9.91 -4.34
CA GLN A 85 -12.93 -10.55 -3.04
C GLN A 85 -13.64 -9.79 -1.92
N ASN A 86 -14.48 -8.80 -2.28
CA ASN A 86 -15.22 -7.98 -1.32
C ASN A 86 -14.35 -7.05 -0.49
N PHE A 87 -13.14 -6.71 -0.96
CA PHE A 87 -12.35 -5.67 -0.32
C PHE A 87 -12.73 -4.33 -0.96
N ILE A 88 -13.83 -3.76 -0.47
CA ILE A 88 -14.47 -2.62 -1.11
C ILE A 88 -14.46 -1.41 -0.21
N SER A 89 -14.05 -0.28 -0.75
CA SER A 89 -14.22 1.01 -0.09
C SER A 89 -14.54 2.03 -1.18
N SER A 90 -15.03 3.20 -0.77
CA SER A 90 -15.32 4.27 -1.72
C SER A 90 -14.08 4.65 -2.52
N LYS A 91 -12.93 4.70 -1.85
CA LYS A 91 -11.68 5.05 -2.50
C LYS A 91 -11.28 4.02 -3.54
N ILE A 92 -11.41 2.74 -3.22
CA ILE A 92 -11.05 1.65 -4.13
C ILE A 92 -11.98 1.66 -5.35
N LEU A 93 -13.29 1.80 -5.14
CA LEU A 93 -14.23 1.84 -6.24
C LEU A 93 -13.95 3.03 -7.16
N LYS A 94 -13.73 4.20 -6.57
CA LYS A 94 -13.48 5.39 -7.34
C LYS A 94 -12.20 5.26 -8.16
N LEU A 95 -11.15 4.74 -7.55
CA LEU A 95 -9.89 4.56 -8.25
C LEU A 95 -10.03 3.55 -9.39
N PHE A 96 -10.77 2.47 -9.16
CA PHE A 96 -10.99 1.47 -10.21
C PHE A 96 -11.67 2.09 -11.43
N ILE A 97 -12.70 2.91 -11.18
CA ILE A 97 -13.40 3.58 -12.28
C ILE A 97 -12.45 4.52 -13.02
N GLU A 98 -11.65 5.28 -12.28
CA GLU A 98 -10.70 6.22 -12.88
C GLU A 98 -9.66 5.49 -13.74
N VAL A 99 -9.15 4.37 -13.25
CA VAL A 99 -8.14 3.61 -13.98
C VAL A 99 -8.73 3.01 -15.26
N ARG A 100 -9.95 2.52 -15.19
CA ARG A 100 -10.58 1.92 -16.36
C ARG A 100 -10.92 2.95 -17.44
N ASP A 101 -11.15 4.19 -17.02
CA ASP A 101 -11.49 5.24 -17.97
C ASP A 101 -10.27 5.93 -18.58
N SER A 102 -9.08 5.57 -18.16
CA SER A 102 -7.86 6.21 -18.65
C SER A 102 -7.45 5.71 -20.02
#